data_3ba1383bfba8d0c1d7197df36e1e0ff2
#
_entry.id   3ba1383bfba8d0c1d7197df36e1e0ff2
#
_cell.length_a   1.000
_cell.length_b   1.000
_cell.length_c   1.000
_cell.angle_alpha   90.00
_cell.angle_beta   90.00
_cell.angle_gamma   90.00
#
_symmetry.space_group_name_H-M   'P 1'
#
loop_
_entity.id
_entity.type
_entity.pdbx_description
1 polymer ?
#
loop_
_entity_poly.entity_id
_entity_poly.type
_entity_poly.pdbx_seq_one_letter_code
_entity_poly.pdbx_strand_id
1 'polypeptide(L)'
;MRTVCLWLAAAGFVASAALHFLSFTPWAALPGERAVWALGALVFVLAAVMVARLRRTTALGRRWGRVAVYDWRALVRAVPPGLQLLVVGAALYAWMNFVLCLLIEPAALPQGAITLRMASGHLIFFFLVPLVFFRWVEPGLIALGTAAAPPRS
;
A
#
# COMPACT_ATOMS: atom_id res chain seq x y z
N MET A 1 -18.10 -2.64 2.36
CA MET A 1 -16.91 -3.02 1.55
C MET A 1 -15.70 -2.11 1.82
N ARG A 2 -15.79 -0.75 1.73
CA ARG A 2 -14.67 0.15 2.04
C ARG A 2 -14.10 -0.09 3.44
N THR A 3 -14.94 -0.17 4.45
CA THR A 3 -14.54 -0.44 5.84
C THR A 3 -13.78 -1.75 5.99
N VAL A 4 -14.22 -2.81 5.31
CA VAL A 4 -13.52 -4.11 5.32
C VAL A 4 -12.14 -3.98 4.70
N CYS A 5 -12.02 -3.32 3.53
CA CYS A 5 -10.71 -3.10 2.88
C CYS A 5 -9.77 -2.26 3.76
N LEU A 6 -10.33 -1.26 4.46
CA LEU A 6 -9.58 -0.43 5.39
C LEU A 6 -9.01 -1.26 6.55
N TRP A 7 -9.83 -2.11 7.18
CA TRP A 7 -9.38 -2.98 8.26
C TRP A 7 -8.37 -4.04 7.79
N LEU A 8 -8.59 -4.62 6.61
CA LEU A 8 -7.62 -5.56 6.02
C LEU A 8 -6.29 -4.89 5.70
N ALA A 9 -6.31 -3.66 5.17
CA ALA A 9 -5.10 -2.90 4.93
C ALA A 9 -4.38 -2.54 6.24
N ALA A 10 -5.12 -2.12 7.29
CA ALA A 10 -4.55 -1.82 8.59
C ALA A 10 -3.96 -3.07 9.26
N ALA A 11 -4.68 -4.18 9.25
CA ALA A 11 -4.19 -5.46 9.80
C ALA A 11 -2.95 -5.96 9.05
N GLY A 12 -2.96 -5.88 7.72
CA GLY A 12 -1.80 -6.23 6.89
C GLY A 12 -0.59 -5.33 7.16
N PHE A 13 -0.81 -4.03 7.35
CA PHE A 13 0.25 -3.09 7.73
C PHE A 13 0.88 -3.46 9.07
N VAL A 14 0.07 -3.70 10.10
CA VAL A 14 0.54 -4.09 11.44
C VAL A 14 1.27 -5.43 11.38
N ALA A 15 0.72 -6.43 10.69
CA ALA A 15 1.35 -7.73 10.53
C ALA A 15 2.70 -7.61 9.80
N SER A 16 2.76 -6.80 8.74
CA SER A 16 4.01 -6.57 7.99
C SER A 16 5.07 -5.87 8.85
N ALA A 17 4.67 -4.89 9.66
CA ALA A 17 5.56 -4.23 10.60
C ALA A 17 6.08 -5.21 11.67
N ALA A 18 5.21 -6.05 12.23
CA ALA A 18 5.60 -7.08 13.19
C ALA A 18 6.61 -8.08 12.58
N LEU A 19 6.32 -8.58 11.37
CA LEU A 19 7.26 -9.47 10.65
C LEU A 19 8.59 -8.78 10.36
N HIS A 20 8.55 -7.48 10.05
CA HIS A 20 9.75 -6.70 9.80
C HIS A 20 10.60 -6.58 11.05
N PHE A 21 10.02 -6.27 12.22
CA PHE A 21 10.72 -6.27 13.48
C PHE A 21 11.28 -7.66 13.85
N LEU A 22 10.51 -8.73 13.64
CA LEU A 22 10.97 -10.10 13.85
C LEU A 22 12.18 -10.45 12.99
N SER A 23 12.29 -9.88 11.79
CA SER A 23 13.42 -10.12 10.87
C SER A 23 14.77 -9.65 11.42
N PHE A 24 14.79 -8.82 12.46
CA PHE A 24 15.99 -8.35 13.16
C PHE A 24 16.32 -9.17 14.41
N THR A 25 15.54 -10.20 14.71
CA THR A 25 15.71 -11.06 15.88
C THR A 25 16.14 -12.46 15.48
N PRO A 26 16.64 -13.28 16.44
CA PRO A 26 16.92 -14.70 16.19
C PRO A 26 15.68 -15.51 15.78
N TRP A 27 14.48 -14.97 16.01
CA TRP A 27 13.19 -15.59 15.68
C TRP A 27 12.76 -15.39 14.23
N ALA A 28 13.59 -14.80 13.40
CA ALA A 28 13.30 -14.51 11.97
C ALA A 28 12.87 -15.75 11.16
N ALA A 29 13.27 -16.95 11.57
CA ALA A 29 12.91 -18.20 10.91
C ALA A 29 11.46 -18.67 11.21
N LEU A 30 10.81 -18.16 12.28
CA LEU A 30 9.53 -18.68 12.76
C LEU A 30 8.30 -18.35 11.85
N PRO A 31 8.17 -17.15 11.27
CA PRO A 31 6.95 -16.80 10.52
C PRO A 31 6.83 -17.51 9.17
N GLY A 32 7.91 -18.04 8.67
CA GLY A 32 7.96 -18.80 7.43
C GLY A 32 7.52 -18.01 6.18
N GLU A 33 7.88 -18.53 5.03
CA GLU A 33 7.48 -17.99 3.72
C GLU A 33 5.97 -17.86 3.55
N ARG A 34 5.19 -18.75 4.20
CA ARG A 34 3.72 -18.78 4.09
C ARG A 34 3.07 -17.48 4.54
N ALA A 35 3.55 -16.86 5.62
CA ALA A 35 3.01 -15.58 6.10
C ALA A 35 3.28 -14.45 5.09
N VAL A 36 4.48 -14.41 4.52
CA VAL A 36 4.86 -13.43 3.49
C VAL A 36 4.01 -13.61 2.23
N TRP A 37 3.83 -14.85 1.77
CA TRP A 37 3.00 -15.14 0.60
C TRP A 37 1.53 -14.79 0.84
N ALA A 38 0.98 -15.11 2.01
CA ALA A 38 -0.40 -14.77 2.35
C ALA A 38 -0.63 -13.25 2.37
N LEU A 39 0.29 -12.50 2.98
CA LEU A 39 0.23 -11.03 2.98
C LEU A 39 0.42 -10.46 1.57
N GLY A 40 1.33 -11.03 0.78
CA GLY A 40 1.51 -10.65 -0.62
C GLY A 40 0.23 -10.84 -1.43
N ALA A 41 -0.42 -11.99 -1.32
CA ALA A 41 -1.70 -12.26 -1.97
C ALA A 41 -2.78 -11.25 -1.55
N LEU A 42 -2.86 -10.90 -0.25
CA LEU A 42 -3.78 -9.89 0.25
C LEU A 42 -3.51 -8.50 -0.35
N VAL A 43 -2.25 -8.12 -0.54
CA VAL A 43 -1.88 -6.86 -1.22
C VAL A 43 -2.44 -6.84 -2.65
N PHE A 44 -2.29 -7.92 -3.42
CA PHE A 44 -2.83 -8.00 -4.78
C PHE A 44 -4.36 -7.89 -4.79
N VAL A 45 -5.05 -8.52 -3.86
CA VAL A 45 -6.51 -8.40 -3.72
C VAL A 45 -6.90 -6.95 -3.41
N LEU A 46 -6.24 -6.31 -2.46
CA LEU A 46 -6.50 -4.91 -2.11
C LEU A 46 -6.20 -3.97 -3.28
N ALA A 47 -5.12 -4.18 -4.01
CA ALA A 47 -4.78 -3.41 -5.20
C ALA A 47 -5.84 -3.57 -6.30
N ALA A 48 -6.31 -4.80 -6.57
CA ALA A 48 -7.37 -5.05 -7.53
C ALA A 48 -8.67 -4.36 -7.13
N VAL A 49 -9.06 -4.42 -5.85
CA VAL A 49 -10.24 -3.71 -5.33
C VAL A 49 -10.05 -2.19 -5.46
N MET A 50 -8.87 -1.67 -5.12
CA MET A 50 -8.54 -0.25 -5.26
C MET A 50 -8.71 0.22 -6.71
N VAL A 51 -8.16 -0.51 -7.69
CA VAL A 51 -8.29 -0.20 -9.12
C VAL A 51 -9.76 -0.27 -9.56
N ALA A 52 -10.49 -1.30 -9.15
CA ALA A 52 -11.91 -1.45 -9.47
C ALA A 52 -12.74 -0.29 -8.89
N ARG A 53 -12.45 0.13 -7.67
CA ARG A 53 -13.10 1.28 -7.02
C ARG A 53 -12.76 2.58 -7.73
N LEU A 54 -11.48 2.79 -8.01
CA LEU A 54 -11.02 3.97 -8.73
C LEU A 54 -11.75 4.11 -10.09
N ARG A 55 -11.91 3.02 -10.84
CA ARG A 55 -12.65 2.99 -12.10
C ARG A 55 -14.14 3.29 -11.94
N ARG A 56 -14.76 2.93 -10.81
CA ARG A 56 -16.19 3.12 -10.57
C ARG A 56 -16.52 4.51 -10.00
N THR A 57 -15.66 5.05 -9.15
CA THR A 57 -15.93 6.28 -8.40
C THR A 57 -15.64 7.55 -9.22
N THR A 58 -14.91 7.43 -10.31
CA THR A 58 -14.60 8.59 -11.13
C THR A 58 -15.46 8.58 -12.39
N ALA A 59 -16.22 9.66 -12.66
CA ALA A 59 -16.69 9.99 -14.00
C ALA A 59 -15.47 10.03 -14.98
N LEU A 60 -14.30 10.32 -14.50
CA LEU A 60 -12.99 10.04 -15.05
C LEU A 60 -12.80 8.55 -15.41
N GLY A 61 -13.24 7.59 -14.62
CA GLY A 61 -13.09 6.16 -14.92
C GLY A 61 -13.76 5.76 -16.25
N ARG A 62 -14.82 6.43 -16.63
CA ARG A 62 -15.48 6.27 -17.95
C ARG A 62 -14.74 6.98 -19.08
N ARG A 63 -13.91 7.97 -18.81
CA ARG A 63 -13.06 8.69 -19.78
C ARG A 63 -11.61 8.20 -19.79
N TRP A 64 -11.26 7.23 -18.95
CA TRP A 64 -9.89 6.76 -18.76
C TRP A 64 -9.24 6.16 -20.01
N GLY A 65 -9.94 5.92 -21.08
CA GLY A 65 -9.32 5.59 -22.35
C GLY A 65 -8.48 6.70 -22.98
N ARG A 66 -8.63 7.97 -22.57
CA ARG A 66 -7.91 9.11 -23.19
C ARG A 66 -7.28 10.14 -22.25
N VAL A 67 -7.62 10.15 -20.97
CA VAL A 67 -7.24 11.27 -20.07
C VAL A 67 -6.63 10.82 -18.75
N ALA A 68 -6.23 9.58 -18.70
CA ALA A 68 -5.84 8.91 -17.47
C ALA A 68 -4.61 9.45 -16.76
N VAL A 69 -3.89 10.41 -17.31
CA VAL A 69 -2.61 10.84 -16.74
C VAL A 69 -2.74 11.93 -15.67
N TYR A 70 -3.79 12.45 -15.36
CA TYR A 70 -4.25 13.57 -15.23
C TYR A 70 -4.55 14.38 -14.14
N ASP A 71 -5.08 13.88 -13.11
CA ASP A 71 -5.16 14.65 -11.89
C ASP A 71 -4.61 13.86 -10.70
N TRP A 72 -3.40 13.26 -10.90
CA TRP A 72 -2.63 12.75 -9.78
C TRP A 72 -2.41 13.86 -8.72
N ARG A 73 -2.38 15.15 -9.14
CA ARG A 73 -2.33 16.30 -8.24
C ARG A 73 -3.57 16.42 -7.38
N ALA A 74 -4.77 16.12 -7.90
CA ALA A 74 -5.98 16.08 -7.10
C ALA A 74 -5.97 14.90 -6.13
N LEU A 75 -5.46 13.73 -6.55
CA LEU A 75 -5.27 12.57 -5.68
C LEU A 75 -4.33 12.90 -4.52
N VAL A 76 -3.20 13.53 -4.83
CA VAL A 76 -2.23 13.95 -3.82
C VAL A 76 -2.83 14.99 -2.87
N ARG A 77 -3.55 15.99 -3.37
CA ARG A 77 -4.22 17.01 -2.53
C ARG A 77 -5.29 16.45 -1.60
N ALA A 78 -5.91 15.33 -1.96
CA ALA A 78 -6.88 14.65 -1.09
C ALA A 78 -6.23 14.00 0.15
N VAL A 79 -4.90 13.85 0.16
CA VAL A 79 -4.15 13.23 1.24
C VAL A 79 -3.49 14.32 2.09
N PRO A 80 -3.62 14.30 3.42
CA PRO A 80 -2.92 15.23 4.30
C PRO A 80 -1.41 15.26 4.06
N PRO A 81 -0.73 16.43 4.09
CA PRO A 81 0.69 16.54 3.76
C PRO A 81 1.60 15.61 4.57
N GLY A 82 1.34 15.44 5.85
CA GLY A 82 2.10 14.53 6.71
C GLY A 82 2.00 13.07 6.25
N LEU A 83 0.85 12.64 5.73
CA LEU A 83 0.67 11.30 5.18
C LEU A 83 1.32 11.14 3.81
N GLN A 84 1.39 12.21 3.00
CA GLN A 84 2.16 12.19 1.75
C GLN A 84 3.63 11.92 2.04
N LEU A 85 4.20 12.63 3.03
CA LEU A 85 5.57 12.41 3.49
C LEU A 85 5.77 10.99 4.03
N LEU A 86 4.80 10.47 4.80
CA LEU A 86 4.86 9.09 5.31
C LEU A 86 4.88 8.07 4.17
N VAL A 87 4.04 8.23 3.15
CA VAL A 87 4.01 7.32 1.99
C VAL A 87 5.32 7.39 1.21
N VAL A 88 5.84 8.59 0.96
CA VAL A 88 7.14 8.78 0.29
C VAL A 88 8.26 8.18 1.14
N GLY A 89 8.28 8.45 2.44
CA GLY A 89 9.26 7.89 3.37
C GLY A 89 9.22 6.37 3.42
N ALA A 90 8.02 5.77 3.43
CA ALA A 90 7.86 4.32 3.39
C ALA A 90 8.33 3.71 2.06
N ALA A 91 8.11 4.39 0.94
CA ALA A 91 8.62 3.97 -0.36
C ALA A 91 10.15 4.01 -0.42
N LEU A 92 10.75 5.11 0.05
CA LEU A 92 12.20 5.25 0.14
C LEU A 92 12.79 4.21 1.10
N TYR A 93 12.15 3.99 2.25
CA TYR A 93 12.56 2.95 3.19
C TYR A 93 12.52 1.57 2.56
N ALA A 94 11.43 1.20 1.87
CA ALA A 94 11.30 -0.09 1.21
C ALA A 94 12.42 -0.29 0.17
N TRP A 95 12.71 0.74 -0.62
CA TRP A 95 13.81 0.74 -1.57
C TRP A 95 15.17 0.60 -0.91
N MET A 96 15.48 1.42 0.10
CA MET A 96 16.74 1.35 0.86
C MET A 96 16.92 -0.02 1.52
N ASN A 97 15.87 -0.52 2.17
CA ASN A 97 15.88 -1.85 2.78
C ASN A 97 16.16 -2.96 1.76
N PHE A 98 15.58 -2.87 0.55
CA PHE A 98 15.86 -3.80 -0.53
C PHE A 98 17.35 -3.79 -0.92
N VAL A 99 17.89 -2.60 -1.20
CA VAL A 99 19.31 -2.43 -1.57
C VAL A 99 20.23 -2.95 -0.47
N LEU A 100 19.95 -2.59 0.79
CA LEU A 100 20.75 -3.07 1.93
C LEU A 100 20.71 -4.60 2.06
N CYS A 101 19.53 -5.22 1.87
CA CYS A 101 19.40 -6.68 1.91
C CYS A 101 20.21 -7.39 0.80
N LEU A 102 20.39 -6.75 -0.36
CA LEU A 102 21.24 -7.27 -1.43
C LEU A 102 22.75 -7.21 -1.10
N LEU A 103 23.15 -6.30 -0.20
CA LEU A 103 24.53 -6.11 0.21
C LEU A 103 24.93 -6.94 1.45
N ILE A 104 23.96 -7.55 2.14
CA ILE A 104 24.22 -8.36 3.32
C ILE A 104 24.70 -9.76 2.87
N GLU A 105 25.81 -10.20 3.45
CA GLU A 105 26.32 -11.54 3.23
C GLU A 105 25.34 -12.59 3.80
N PRO A 106 24.85 -13.56 3.01
CA PRO A 106 23.85 -14.53 3.48
C PRO A 106 24.28 -15.33 4.71
N ALA A 107 25.57 -15.60 4.86
CA ALA A 107 26.12 -16.32 6.00
C ALA A 107 26.07 -15.54 7.32
N ALA A 108 25.87 -14.22 7.26
CA ALA A 108 25.88 -13.36 8.47
C ALA A 108 24.54 -13.37 9.24
N LEU A 109 23.47 -13.96 8.67
CA LEU A 109 22.14 -13.93 9.26
C LEU A 109 21.50 -15.33 9.28
N PRO A 110 20.50 -15.56 10.16
CA PRO A 110 19.70 -16.79 10.15
C PRO A 110 19.07 -17.03 8.79
N GLN A 111 18.95 -18.29 8.41
CA GLN A 111 18.34 -18.68 7.14
C GLN A 111 16.93 -18.07 7.00
N GLY A 112 16.66 -17.44 5.88
CA GLY A 112 15.39 -16.78 5.60
C GLY A 112 15.22 -15.37 6.19
N ALA A 113 16.08 -14.91 7.09
CA ALA A 113 15.97 -13.58 7.70
C ALA A 113 16.10 -12.46 6.69
N ILE A 114 16.98 -12.58 5.71
CA ILE A 114 17.15 -11.58 4.63
C ILE A 114 15.89 -11.51 3.79
N THR A 115 15.36 -12.66 3.36
CA THR A 115 14.12 -12.72 2.57
C THR A 115 12.94 -12.13 3.34
N LEU A 116 12.81 -12.48 4.62
CA LEU A 116 11.77 -11.94 5.49
C LEU A 116 11.89 -10.43 5.65
N ARG A 117 13.09 -9.91 5.88
CA ARG A 117 13.38 -8.48 6.02
C ARG A 117 13.05 -7.72 4.74
N MET A 118 13.52 -8.21 3.60
CA MET A 118 13.27 -7.63 2.30
C MET A 118 11.77 -7.59 1.99
N ALA A 119 11.09 -8.73 2.10
CA ALA A 119 9.67 -8.84 1.79
C ALA A 119 8.79 -8.00 2.73
N SER A 120 9.01 -8.11 4.05
CA SER A 120 8.21 -7.37 5.04
C SER A 120 8.38 -5.85 4.93
N GLY A 121 9.58 -5.37 4.61
CA GLY A 121 9.83 -3.95 4.36
C GLY A 121 9.01 -3.41 3.17
N HIS A 122 8.88 -4.20 2.10
CA HIS A 122 8.02 -3.84 0.95
C HIS A 122 6.54 -3.94 1.31
N LEU A 123 6.14 -4.96 2.05
CA LEU A 123 4.74 -5.15 2.45
C LEU A 123 4.23 -3.99 3.31
N ILE A 124 5.07 -3.39 4.18
CA ILE A 124 4.72 -2.17 4.92
C ILE A 124 4.25 -1.07 3.96
N PHE A 125 5.03 -0.78 2.92
CA PHE A 125 4.66 0.22 1.92
C PHE A 125 3.40 -0.19 1.15
N PHE A 126 3.33 -1.44 0.69
CA PHE A 126 2.20 -1.93 -0.11
C PHE A 126 0.87 -1.99 0.66
N PHE A 127 0.88 -2.11 1.98
CA PHE A 127 -0.33 -1.98 2.80
C PHE A 127 -0.65 -0.53 3.17
N LEU A 128 0.36 0.33 3.29
CA LEU A 128 0.15 1.75 3.54
C LEU A 128 -0.60 2.43 2.39
N VAL A 129 -0.29 2.08 1.13
CA VAL A 129 -0.94 2.67 -0.05
C VAL A 129 -2.46 2.43 -0.06
N PRO A 130 -2.99 1.20 0.01
CA PRO A 130 -4.44 1.00 0.07
C PRO A 130 -5.07 1.57 1.35
N LEU A 131 -4.36 1.58 2.48
CA LEU A 131 -4.85 2.23 3.71
C LEU A 131 -5.13 3.71 3.47
N VAL A 132 -4.17 4.44 2.89
CA VAL A 132 -4.30 5.86 2.55
C VAL A 132 -5.38 6.06 1.49
N PHE A 133 -5.42 5.19 0.47
CA PHE A 133 -6.43 5.25 -0.58
C PHE A 133 -7.85 5.15 -0.02
N PHE A 134 -8.16 4.10 0.71
CA PHE A 134 -9.51 3.88 1.23
C PHE A 134 -9.92 4.88 2.30
N ARG A 135 -8.96 5.47 3.02
CA ARG A 135 -9.25 6.42 4.09
C ARG A 135 -9.45 7.85 3.59
N TRP A 136 -8.66 8.30 2.63
CA TRP A 136 -8.61 9.70 2.18
C TRP A 136 -8.89 9.90 0.70
N VAL A 137 -8.24 9.13 -0.19
CA VAL A 137 -8.30 9.36 -1.63
C VAL A 137 -9.70 9.06 -2.18
N GLU A 138 -10.23 7.88 -1.91
CA GLU A 138 -11.54 7.47 -2.41
C GLU A 138 -12.66 8.42 -1.97
N PRO A 139 -12.79 8.82 -0.68
CA PRO A 139 -13.78 9.81 -0.26
C PRO A 139 -13.62 11.18 -0.94
N GLY A 140 -12.37 11.65 -1.07
CA GLY A 140 -12.08 12.91 -1.75
C GLY A 140 -12.51 12.91 -3.21
N LEU A 141 -12.27 11.82 -3.92
CA LEU A 141 -12.70 11.64 -5.33
C LEU A 141 -14.21 11.61 -5.48
N ILE A 142 -14.90 10.94 -4.56
CA ILE A 142 -16.38 10.92 -4.55
C ILE A 142 -16.92 12.34 -4.35
N ALA A 143 -16.37 13.08 -3.38
CA ALA A 143 -16.78 14.46 -3.11
C ALA A 143 -16.57 15.38 -4.32
N LEU A 144 -15.43 15.27 -5.00
CA LEU A 144 -15.14 16.04 -6.21
C LEU A 144 -16.09 15.67 -7.38
N GLY A 145 -16.39 14.38 -7.52
CA GLY A 145 -17.30 13.88 -8.55
C GLY A 145 -18.75 14.34 -8.36
N THR A 146 -19.20 14.47 -7.11
CA THR A 146 -20.54 14.98 -6.78
C THR A 146 -20.66 16.50 -6.96
N ALA A 147 -19.60 17.25 -6.66
CA ALA A 147 -19.57 18.69 -6.83
C ALA A 147 -19.57 19.14 -8.32
N ALA A 148 -19.07 18.29 -9.21
CA ALA A 148 -19.02 18.58 -10.66
C ALA A 148 -20.26 18.12 -11.44
N ALA A 149 -21.26 17.54 -10.77
CA ALA A 149 -22.53 17.17 -11.41
C ALA A 149 -23.39 18.42 -11.65
N PRO A 150 -23.89 18.68 -12.88
CA PRO A 150 -24.80 19.79 -13.11
C PRO A 150 -26.07 19.62 -12.27
N PRO A 151 -26.68 20.73 -11.81
CA PRO A 151 -27.94 20.68 -11.09
C PRO A 151 -28.98 19.92 -11.94
N ARG A 152 -29.66 18.95 -11.34
CA ARG A 152 -30.76 18.26 -12.01
C ARG A 152 -31.89 19.26 -12.22
N SER A 153 -32.11 19.68 -13.47
CA SER A 153 -33.27 20.46 -13.88
C SER A 153 -34.53 19.63 -13.83
#